data_e7db9170eee93ed1f9f22314c07b443c
#
_entry.id   e7db9170eee93ed1f9f22314c07b443c
#
_cell.length_a   1.000
_cell.length_b   1.000
_cell.length_c   1.000
_cell.angle_alpha   90.00
_cell.angle_beta   90.00
_cell.angle_gamma   90.00
#
_symmetry.space_group_name_H-M   'P 1'
#
loop_
_entity.id
_entity.type
_entity.pdbx_description
1 polymer ?
#
loop_
_entity_poly.entity_id
_entity_poly.type
_entity_poly.pdbx_seq_one_letter_code
_entity_poly.pdbx_strand_id
1 'polypeptide(L)'
;MKGVKMYTKRERQEFSEFLKTPSIAVSKRVEKYAASIEEAEGFVKFSRGVYSELYGKYGEFVNCDVNELVTRCFSVVPNDIALDIGALRFISSAVSDFSYMCYDRSIACRNAKDEDGMKAYAIVSAKATELAYDLRSLLSDVRELYARVKRLYVLKAQLNLRSGFEG
;
A
#
# COMPACT_ATOMS: atom_id res chain seq x y z
N MET A 1 -3.98 -22.36 0.46
CA MET A 1 -4.65 -21.14 0.84
C MET A 1 -5.22 -20.45 -0.39
N LYS A 2 -6.53 -20.52 -0.53
CA LYS A 2 -7.24 -19.87 -1.62
C LYS A 2 -7.42 -18.41 -1.25
N GLY A 3 -6.63 -17.49 -1.73
CA GLY A 3 -6.95 -16.11 -1.48
C GLY A 3 -5.87 -15.08 -1.72
N VAL A 4 -4.65 -15.47 -1.93
CA VAL A 4 -3.64 -14.52 -2.36
C VAL A 4 -3.52 -14.65 -3.87
N LYS A 5 -4.30 -13.85 -4.61
CA LYS A 5 -4.04 -13.65 -6.02
C LYS A 5 -2.65 -13.03 -6.13
N MET A 6 -1.68 -13.84 -6.48
CA MET A 6 -0.40 -13.33 -6.94
C MET A 6 -0.65 -12.41 -8.13
N TYR A 7 -0.12 -11.19 -8.06
CA TYR A 7 -0.15 -10.28 -9.17
C TYR A 7 0.43 -10.92 -10.40
N THR A 8 -0.20 -10.70 -11.53
CA THR A 8 0.41 -11.04 -12.81
C THR A 8 1.69 -10.22 -12.98
N LYS A 9 2.61 -10.73 -13.77
CA LYS A 9 3.85 -10.02 -14.12
C LYS A 9 3.57 -8.61 -14.69
N ARG A 10 2.48 -8.48 -15.44
CA ARG A 10 2.02 -7.20 -16.00
C ARG A 10 1.58 -6.21 -14.92
N GLU A 11 0.81 -6.67 -13.94
CA GLU A 11 0.35 -5.83 -12.81
C GLU A 11 1.52 -5.34 -11.97
N ARG A 12 2.51 -6.19 -11.71
CA ARG A 12 3.74 -5.82 -11.00
C ARG A 12 4.56 -4.78 -11.78
N GLN A 13 4.62 -4.92 -13.08
CA GLN A 13 5.32 -3.99 -13.94
C GLN A 13 4.61 -2.63 -13.95
N GLU A 14 3.29 -2.60 -14.08
CA GLU A 14 2.47 -1.39 -14.00
C GLU A 14 2.64 -0.69 -12.66
N PHE A 15 2.66 -1.44 -11.57
CA PHE A 15 2.90 -0.91 -10.24
C PHE A 15 4.31 -0.33 -10.10
N SER A 16 5.31 -1.04 -10.58
CA SER A 16 6.71 -0.57 -10.59
C SER A 16 6.86 0.73 -11.39
N GLU A 17 6.23 0.83 -12.55
CA GLU A 17 6.22 2.05 -13.37
C GLU A 17 5.48 3.19 -12.67
N PHE A 18 4.37 2.89 -12.02
CA PHE A 18 3.60 3.85 -11.25
C PHE A 18 4.44 4.46 -10.12
N LEU A 19 5.22 3.65 -9.40
CA LEU A 19 6.11 4.10 -8.32
C LEU A 19 7.25 5.00 -8.81
N LYS A 20 7.72 4.79 -10.02
CA LYS A 20 8.81 5.59 -10.62
C LYS A 20 8.34 6.92 -11.21
N THR A 21 7.03 7.15 -11.24
CA THR A 21 6.45 8.33 -11.86
C THR A 21 6.52 9.53 -10.89
N PRO A 22 6.98 10.71 -11.32
CA PRO A 22 6.96 11.92 -10.48
C PRO A 22 5.55 12.27 -10.01
N SER A 23 5.43 12.87 -8.83
CA SER A 23 4.14 13.16 -8.18
C SER A 23 3.15 13.95 -9.05
N ILE A 24 3.63 14.87 -9.87
CA ILE A 24 2.79 15.66 -10.82
C ILE A 24 2.20 14.76 -11.92
N ALA A 25 3.00 13.83 -12.43
CA ALA A 25 2.54 12.86 -13.42
C ALA A 25 1.62 11.78 -12.83
N VAL A 26 1.75 11.51 -11.52
CA VAL A 26 0.83 10.63 -10.77
C VAL A 26 -0.56 11.23 -10.73
N SER A 27 -0.70 12.52 -10.43
CA SER A 27 -2.01 13.18 -10.40
C SER A 27 -2.72 13.08 -11.76
N LYS A 28 -1.99 13.27 -12.86
CA LYS A 28 -2.53 13.12 -14.21
C LYS A 28 -2.92 11.67 -14.54
N ARG A 29 -2.15 10.69 -14.07
CA ARG A 29 -2.47 9.26 -14.26
C ARG A 29 -3.70 8.87 -13.45
N VAL A 30 -3.82 9.37 -12.25
CA VAL A 30 -4.98 9.12 -11.39
C VAL A 30 -6.24 9.71 -12.01
N GLU A 31 -6.18 10.91 -12.61
CA GLU A 31 -7.27 11.48 -13.38
C GLU A 31 -7.69 10.59 -14.56
N LYS A 32 -6.74 10.00 -15.25
CA LYS A 32 -6.99 9.09 -16.35
C LYS A 32 -7.73 7.82 -15.90
N TYR A 33 -7.37 7.27 -14.75
CA TYR A 33 -8.08 6.12 -14.20
C TYR A 33 -9.51 6.44 -13.77
N ALA A 34 -9.79 7.69 -13.43
CA ALA A 34 -11.15 8.12 -13.11
C ALA A 34 -11.98 8.51 -14.34
N ALA A 35 -11.44 8.44 -15.56
CA ALA A 35 -12.10 8.87 -16.78
C ALA A 35 -13.33 8.05 -17.14
N SER A 36 -13.34 6.75 -16.84
CA SER A 36 -14.48 5.86 -17.01
C SER A 36 -14.73 5.04 -15.74
N ILE A 37 -15.95 4.54 -15.58
CA ILE A 37 -16.32 3.66 -14.46
C ILE A 37 -15.49 2.38 -14.48
N GLU A 38 -15.31 1.79 -15.65
CA GLU A 38 -14.53 0.55 -15.80
C GLU A 38 -13.07 0.76 -15.37
N GLU A 39 -12.45 1.85 -15.80
CA GLU A 39 -11.09 2.21 -15.40
C GLU A 39 -11.00 2.48 -13.90
N ALA A 40 -12.00 3.18 -13.34
CA ALA A 40 -12.06 3.49 -11.92
C ALA A 40 -12.18 2.22 -11.06
N GLU A 41 -13.06 1.31 -11.43
CA GLU A 41 -13.21 0.01 -10.76
C GLU A 41 -11.92 -0.81 -10.87
N GLY A 42 -11.28 -0.80 -12.02
CA GLY A 42 -10.00 -1.48 -12.27
C GLY A 42 -8.88 -0.95 -11.37
N PHE A 43 -8.80 0.37 -11.19
CA PHE A 43 -7.81 0.98 -10.30
C PHE A 43 -8.01 0.60 -8.83
N VAL A 44 -9.25 0.60 -8.35
CA VAL A 44 -9.57 0.16 -6.98
C VAL A 44 -9.22 -1.31 -6.79
N LYS A 45 -9.55 -2.16 -7.76
CA LYS A 45 -9.23 -3.59 -7.73
C LYS A 45 -7.72 -3.82 -7.68
N PHE A 46 -6.97 -3.13 -8.52
CA PHE A 46 -5.51 -3.17 -8.56
C PHE A 46 -4.91 -2.75 -7.21
N SER A 47 -5.35 -1.61 -6.69
CA SER A 47 -4.85 -1.06 -5.43
C SER A 47 -5.20 -1.94 -4.23
N ARG A 48 -6.36 -2.56 -4.23
CA ARG A 48 -6.76 -3.54 -3.21
C ARG A 48 -5.89 -4.78 -3.26
N GLY A 49 -5.51 -5.22 -4.44
CA GLY A 49 -4.57 -6.30 -4.60
C GLY A 49 -3.19 -5.96 -4.02
N VAL A 50 -2.67 -4.75 -4.24
CA VAL A 50 -1.41 -4.28 -3.62
C VAL A 50 -1.50 -4.32 -2.09
N TYR A 51 -2.59 -3.82 -1.54
CA TYR A 51 -2.86 -3.90 -0.10
C TYR A 51 -2.82 -5.34 0.40
N SER A 52 -3.53 -6.25 -0.26
CA SER A 52 -3.62 -7.66 0.14
C SER A 52 -2.24 -8.34 0.10
N GLU A 53 -1.42 -8.07 -0.90
CA GLU A 53 -0.06 -8.61 -0.99
C GLU A 53 0.82 -8.13 0.17
N LEU A 54 0.82 -6.84 0.44
CA LEU A 54 1.63 -6.26 1.51
C LEU A 54 1.10 -6.63 2.91
N TYR A 55 -0.21 -6.69 3.07
CA TYR A 55 -0.82 -7.18 4.31
C TYR A 55 -0.46 -8.64 4.57
N GLY A 56 -0.49 -9.50 3.55
CA GLY A 56 -0.07 -10.89 3.64
C GLY A 56 1.41 -11.03 4.01
N LYS A 57 2.26 -10.13 3.50
CA LYS A 57 3.70 -10.13 3.78
C LYS A 57 4.02 -9.73 5.22
N TYR A 58 3.32 -8.74 5.76
CA TYR A 58 3.65 -8.13 7.06
C TYR A 58 2.68 -8.45 8.19
N GLY A 59 1.48 -8.91 7.88
CA GLY A 59 0.42 -9.10 8.87
C GLY A 59 0.80 -9.99 10.06
N GLU A 60 1.55 -11.05 9.83
CA GLU A 60 2.05 -11.93 10.90
C GLU A 60 3.04 -11.21 11.81
N PHE A 61 3.92 -10.38 11.24
CA PHE A 61 5.00 -9.74 11.97
C PHE A 61 4.52 -8.53 12.78
N VAL A 62 3.48 -7.86 12.31
CA VAL A 62 2.92 -6.67 12.98
C VAL A 62 2.40 -7.01 14.37
N ASN A 63 1.81 -8.19 14.55
CA ASN A 63 1.22 -8.66 15.79
C ASN A 63 2.15 -9.56 16.62
N CYS A 64 3.38 -9.80 16.15
CA CYS A 64 4.36 -10.60 16.88
C CYS A 64 4.93 -9.87 18.09
N ASP A 65 5.13 -10.59 19.19
CA ASP A 65 5.89 -10.06 20.33
C ASP A 65 7.41 -9.99 20.01
N VAL A 66 8.18 -9.39 20.92
CA VAL A 66 9.63 -9.19 20.72
C VAL A 66 10.38 -10.53 20.55
N ASN A 67 9.98 -11.57 21.30
CA ASN A 67 10.62 -12.88 21.23
C ASN A 67 10.37 -13.56 19.89
N GLU A 68 9.13 -13.49 19.38
CA GLU A 68 8.79 -13.98 18.05
C GLU A 68 9.52 -13.20 16.94
N LEU A 69 9.67 -11.89 17.10
CA LEU A 69 10.44 -11.06 16.17
C LEU A 69 11.92 -11.47 16.14
N VAL A 70 12.52 -11.79 17.27
CA VAL A 70 13.91 -12.26 17.32
C VAL A 70 14.10 -13.58 16.59
N THR A 71 13.14 -14.50 16.70
CA THR A 71 13.21 -15.80 16.05
C THR A 71 12.87 -15.77 14.56
N ARG A 72 11.95 -14.91 14.15
CA ARG A 72 11.41 -14.88 12.77
C ARG A 72 11.97 -13.78 11.89
N CYS A 73 12.34 -12.64 12.47
CA CYS A 73 12.63 -11.43 11.69
C CYS A 73 14.03 -11.29 11.15
N PHE A 74 14.94 -12.20 11.44
CA PHE A 74 16.27 -12.13 10.82
C PHE A 74 16.27 -12.48 9.33
N SER A 75 15.15 -12.95 8.81
CA SER A 75 14.93 -13.14 7.37
C SER A 75 14.43 -11.88 6.67
N VAL A 76 13.98 -10.85 7.41
CA VAL A 76 13.43 -9.62 6.83
C VAL A 76 14.48 -8.52 6.90
N VAL A 77 14.99 -8.11 5.74
CA VAL A 77 16.03 -7.08 5.64
C VAL A 77 15.40 -5.70 5.83
N PRO A 78 15.93 -4.85 6.74
CA PRO A 78 15.35 -3.52 6.97
C PRO A 78 15.20 -2.65 5.72
N ASN A 79 16.11 -2.77 4.76
CA ASN A 79 16.05 -2.03 3.51
C ASN A 79 14.81 -2.40 2.67
N ASP A 80 14.42 -3.67 2.66
CA ASP A 80 13.24 -4.14 1.93
C ASP A 80 11.97 -3.58 2.58
N ILE A 81 11.91 -3.53 3.90
CA ILE A 81 10.80 -2.91 4.63
C ILE A 81 10.71 -1.42 4.30
N ALA A 82 11.84 -0.72 4.24
CA ALA A 82 11.88 0.71 3.90
C ALA A 82 11.34 0.97 2.48
N LEU A 83 11.66 0.10 1.52
CA LEU A 83 11.13 0.18 0.15
C LEU A 83 9.61 -0.03 0.13
N ASP A 84 9.12 -1.00 0.88
CA ASP A 84 7.68 -1.27 0.97
C ASP A 84 6.92 -0.14 1.69
N ILE A 85 7.55 0.51 2.68
CA ILE A 85 7.00 1.72 3.31
C ILE A 85 6.83 2.84 2.27
N GLY A 86 7.83 3.05 1.43
CA GLY A 86 7.76 4.02 0.33
C GLY A 86 6.61 3.71 -0.63
N ALA A 87 6.46 2.44 -1.00
CA ALA A 87 5.38 1.95 -1.84
C ALA A 87 3.99 2.18 -1.19
N LEU A 88 3.85 1.86 0.09
CA LEU A 88 2.61 2.07 0.84
C LEU A 88 2.24 3.54 0.96
N ARG A 89 3.20 4.41 1.23
CA ARG A 89 2.98 5.86 1.28
C ARG A 89 2.44 6.37 -0.04
N PHE A 90 3.05 5.94 -1.12
CA PHE A 90 2.70 6.36 -2.46
C PHE A 90 1.30 5.90 -2.86
N ILE A 91 1.00 4.60 -2.71
CA ILE A 91 -0.31 4.06 -3.10
C ILE A 91 -1.43 4.60 -2.19
N SER A 92 -1.17 4.79 -0.91
CA SER A 92 -2.13 5.37 0.04
C SER A 92 -2.52 6.79 -0.39
N SER A 93 -1.55 7.62 -0.75
CA SER A 93 -1.79 8.97 -1.24
C SER A 93 -2.55 8.97 -2.56
N ALA A 94 -2.14 8.12 -3.50
CA ALA A 94 -2.78 8.01 -4.81
C ALA A 94 -4.24 7.56 -4.72
N VAL A 95 -4.54 6.58 -3.87
CA VAL A 95 -5.91 6.08 -3.66
C VAL A 95 -6.77 7.15 -2.98
N SER A 96 -6.21 7.90 -2.04
CA SER A 96 -6.91 9.02 -1.38
C SER A 96 -7.30 10.09 -2.40
N ASP A 97 -6.36 10.53 -3.24
CA ASP A 97 -6.64 11.51 -4.29
C ASP A 97 -7.67 10.98 -5.30
N PHE A 98 -7.54 9.72 -5.67
CA PHE A 98 -8.48 9.05 -6.56
C PHE A 98 -9.90 9.02 -5.99
N SER A 99 -10.06 8.81 -4.69
CA SER A 99 -11.38 8.82 -4.04
C SER A 99 -12.08 10.17 -4.20
N TYR A 100 -11.34 11.26 -4.06
CA TYR A 100 -11.86 12.62 -4.28
C TYR A 100 -12.23 12.87 -5.74
N MET A 101 -11.42 12.40 -6.67
CA MET A 101 -11.73 12.52 -8.11
C MET A 101 -13.01 11.78 -8.49
N CYS A 102 -13.21 10.58 -7.96
CA CYS A 102 -14.44 9.81 -8.17
C CYS A 102 -15.65 10.52 -7.54
N TYR A 103 -15.47 11.14 -6.39
CA TYR A 103 -16.54 11.94 -5.77
C TYR A 103 -16.90 13.14 -6.65
N ASP A 104 -15.93 13.87 -7.18
CA ASP A 104 -16.14 14.98 -8.09
C ASP A 104 -16.86 14.53 -9.38
N ARG A 105 -16.48 13.36 -9.91
CA ARG A 105 -17.15 12.75 -11.06
C ARG A 105 -18.60 12.39 -10.75
N SER A 106 -18.87 11.89 -9.55
CA SER A 106 -20.23 11.61 -9.09
C SER A 106 -21.09 12.89 -9.09
N ILE A 107 -20.55 13.99 -8.58
CA ILE A 107 -21.24 15.29 -8.59
C ILE A 107 -21.46 15.78 -10.03
N ALA A 108 -20.48 15.65 -10.90
CA ALA A 108 -20.60 16.04 -12.30
C ALA A 108 -21.72 15.24 -13.00
N CYS A 109 -21.81 13.95 -12.76
CA CYS A 109 -22.89 13.09 -13.27
C CYS A 109 -24.26 13.53 -12.74
N ARG A 110 -24.34 13.85 -11.46
CA ARG A 110 -25.59 14.39 -10.86
C ARG A 110 -26.03 15.67 -11.55
N ASN A 111 -25.13 16.60 -11.77
CA ASN A 111 -25.41 17.88 -12.43
C ASN A 111 -25.83 17.69 -13.90
N ALA A 112 -25.31 16.66 -14.56
CA ALA A 112 -25.67 16.24 -15.92
C ALA A 112 -26.94 15.36 -15.96
N LYS A 113 -27.58 15.10 -14.85
CA LYS A 113 -28.78 14.24 -14.70
C LYS A 113 -28.51 12.78 -15.08
N ASP A 114 -27.28 12.33 -14.95
CA ASP A 114 -26.86 10.94 -15.13
C ASP A 114 -26.87 10.25 -13.77
N GLU A 115 -28.01 9.66 -13.37
CA GLU A 115 -28.16 9.01 -12.08
C GLU A 115 -27.33 7.72 -11.96
N ASP A 116 -27.23 6.94 -13.02
CA ASP A 116 -26.45 5.70 -13.03
C ASP A 116 -24.96 5.98 -12.87
N GLY A 117 -24.44 6.97 -13.57
CA GLY A 117 -23.06 7.43 -13.45
C GLY A 117 -22.77 7.98 -12.06
N MET A 118 -23.68 8.79 -11.52
CA MET A 118 -23.58 9.31 -10.16
C MET A 118 -23.44 8.20 -9.13
N LYS A 119 -24.32 7.22 -9.15
CA LYS A 119 -24.29 6.08 -8.20
C LYS A 119 -23.02 5.25 -8.38
N ALA A 120 -22.63 4.97 -9.61
CA ALA A 120 -21.45 4.16 -9.90
C ALA A 120 -20.16 4.82 -9.37
N TYR A 121 -19.95 6.12 -9.64
CA TYR A 121 -18.80 6.85 -9.13
C TYR A 121 -18.84 7.04 -7.62
N ALA A 122 -20.01 7.22 -7.02
CA ALA A 122 -20.16 7.30 -5.58
C ALA A 122 -19.76 6.00 -4.88
N ILE A 123 -20.11 4.84 -5.44
CA ILE A 123 -19.73 3.53 -4.92
C ILE A 123 -18.20 3.34 -5.00
N VAL A 124 -17.61 3.68 -6.15
CA VAL A 124 -16.15 3.58 -6.33
C VAL A 124 -15.44 4.53 -5.38
N SER A 125 -15.91 5.75 -5.21
CA SER A 125 -15.35 6.71 -4.26
C SER A 125 -15.38 6.17 -2.82
N ALA A 126 -16.49 5.58 -2.39
CA ALA A 126 -16.61 4.98 -1.07
C ALA A 126 -15.62 3.81 -0.87
N LYS A 127 -15.51 2.92 -1.85
CA LYS A 127 -14.55 1.81 -1.81
C LYS A 127 -13.10 2.30 -1.78
N ALA A 128 -12.77 3.33 -2.55
CA ALA A 128 -11.45 3.94 -2.57
C ALA A 128 -11.13 4.61 -1.22
N THR A 129 -12.08 5.27 -0.59
CA THR A 129 -11.91 5.89 0.73
C THR A 129 -11.63 4.83 1.80
N GLU A 130 -12.36 3.74 1.80
CA GLU A 130 -12.15 2.62 2.70
C GLU A 130 -10.76 2.00 2.50
N LEU A 131 -10.38 1.77 1.24
CA LEU A 131 -9.07 1.25 0.90
C LEU A 131 -7.93 2.19 1.31
N ALA A 132 -8.09 3.49 1.12
CA ALA A 132 -7.10 4.49 1.55
C ALA A 132 -6.91 4.44 3.07
N TYR A 133 -7.98 4.24 3.82
CA TYR A 133 -7.93 4.07 5.27
C TYR A 133 -7.15 2.79 5.65
N ASP A 134 -7.46 1.67 5.01
CA ASP A 134 -6.78 0.39 5.24
C ASP A 134 -5.28 0.50 4.91
N LEU A 135 -4.94 1.16 3.82
CA LEU A 135 -3.55 1.39 3.41
C LEU A 135 -2.78 2.25 4.42
N ARG A 136 -3.40 3.30 4.97
CA ARG A 136 -2.78 4.15 6.00
C ARG A 136 -2.56 3.38 7.29
N SER A 137 -3.52 2.55 7.67
CA SER A 137 -3.41 1.69 8.86
C SER A 137 -2.25 0.71 8.72
N LEU A 138 -2.17 0.04 7.58
CA LEU A 138 -1.06 -0.87 7.28
C LEU A 138 0.28 -0.12 7.26
N LEU A 139 0.34 1.06 6.66
CA LEU A 139 1.53 1.90 6.63
C LEU A 139 2.04 2.23 8.04
N SER A 140 1.13 2.60 8.95
CA SER A 140 1.45 2.86 10.35
C SER A 140 2.04 1.63 11.03
N ASP A 141 1.41 0.47 10.83
CA ASP A 141 1.85 -0.82 11.40
C ASP A 141 3.21 -1.24 10.87
N VAL A 142 3.44 -1.10 9.57
CA VAL A 142 4.73 -1.47 8.95
C VAL A 142 5.86 -0.52 9.37
N ARG A 143 5.57 0.76 9.56
CA ARG A 143 6.53 1.73 10.11
C ARG A 143 6.95 1.36 11.52
N GLU A 144 6.02 0.97 12.35
CA GLU A 144 6.30 0.51 13.72
C GLU A 144 7.14 -0.77 13.69
N LEU A 145 6.77 -1.72 12.84
CA LEU A 145 7.55 -2.94 12.61
C LEU A 145 8.98 -2.61 12.17
N TYR A 146 9.14 -1.69 11.23
CA TYR A 146 10.45 -1.24 10.75
C TYR A 146 11.33 -0.73 11.89
N ALA A 147 10.76 0.11 12.75
CA ALA A 147 11.49 0.65 13.90
C ALA A 147 11.93 -0.46 14.86
N ARG A 148 11.08 -1.44 15.12
CA ARG A 148 11.38 -2.60 15.98
C ARG A 148 12.47 -3.48 15.38
N VAL A 149 12.37 -3.83 14.12
CA VAL A 149 13.37 -4.65 13.40
C VAL A 149 14.73 -3.94 13.39
N LYS A 150 14.73 -2.64 13.13
CA LYS A 150 15.95 -1.83 13.12
C LYS A 150 16.67 -1.84 14.47
N ARG A 151 15.92 -1.74 15.58
CA ARG A 151 16.47 -1.87 16.94
C ARG A 151 17.11 -3.24 17.16
N LEU A 152 16.46 -4.31 16.71
CA LEU A 152 16.98 -5.68 16.86
C LEU A 152 18.30 -5.86 16.09
N TYR A 153 18.41 -5.31 14.89
CA TYR A 153 19.65 -5.34 14.11
C TYR A 153 20.79 -4.57 14.79
N VAL A 154 20.49 -3.42 15.39
CA VAL A 154 21.49 -2.64 16.17
C VAL A 154 21.96 -3.42 17.38
N LEU A 155 21.04 -4.03 18.14
CA LEU A 155 21.39 -4.85 19.31
C LEU A 155 22.25 -6.05 18.93
N LYS A 156 21.91 -6.74 17.83
CA LYS A 156 22.70 -7.86 17.31
C LYS A 156 24.13 -7.43 16.93
N ALA A 157 24.27 -6.30 16.27
CA ALA A 157 25.57 -5.74 15.90
C ALA A 157 26.40 -5.41 17.14
N GLN A 158 25.80 -4.83 18.17
CA GLN A 158 26.46 -4.54 19.46
C GLN A 158 26.92 -5.81 20.16
N LEU A 159 26.10 -6.87 20.19
CA LEU A 159 26.46 -8.16 20.77
C LEU A 159 27.62 -8.82 20.02
N ASN A 160 27.60 -8.78 18.69
CA ASN A 160 28.68 -9.32 17.87
C ASN A 160 30.00 -8.57 18.09
N LEU A 161 29.96 -7.25 18.24
CA LEU A 161 31.12 -6.43 18.58
C LEU A 161 31.71 -6.80 19.95
N ARG A 162 30.86 -6.98 20.97
CA ARG A 162 31.28 -7.44 22.30
C ARG A 162 31.93 -8.80 22.25
N SER A 163 31.34 -9.75 21.54
CA SER A 163 31.90 -11.09 21.36
C SER A 163 33.26 -11.05 20.66
N GLY A 164 33.47 -10.12 19.73
CA GLY A 164 34.76 -9.91 19.06
C GLY A 164 35.84 -9.33 19.98
N PHE A 165 35.46 -8.58 21.03
CA PHE A 165 36.39 -8.02 22.02
C PHE A 165 36.72 -8.98 23.17
N GLU A 166 35.85 -9.91 23.47
CA GLU A 166 36.03 -10.90 24.55
C GLU A 166 36.75 -12.18 24.10
N GLY A 167 36.92 -12.31 22.82
CA GLY A 167 37.64 -13.42 22.20
C GLY A 167 39.06 -13.08 21.83
#